data_a20dabcd7ec85aed6bce6c25b43badd7
#
_entry.id   a20dabcd7ec85aed6bce6c25b43badd7
#
_cell.length_a   1.000
_cell.length_b   1.000
_cell.length_c   1.000
_cell.angle_alpha   90.00
_cell.angle_beta   90.00
_cell.angle_gamma   90.00
#
_symmetry.space_group_name_H-M   'P 1'
#
loop_
_entity.id
_entity.type
_entity.pdbx_description
1 polymer ?
#
loop_
_entity_poly.entity_id
_entity_poly.type
_entity_poly.pdbx_seq_one_letter_code
_entity_poly.pdbx_strand_id
1 'polypeptide(L)'
;MTFEVLGRDIIQFNFNNNVTSELSFSSIKGVNIFRVIQEGINNSIKYANATEISVNITESDSKINIEVADNGSGFDINSTELGNGLENMQKRIDEINGEISIHSENNKGTIIKITCDKNRTNVV
;
A
#
# COMPACT_ATOMS: atom_id res chain seq x y z
N MET A 1 -15.44 1.31 6.30
CA MET A 1 -16.11 1.61 5.02
C MET A 1 -16.25 0.32 4.21
N THR A 2 -17.37 0.15 3.54
CA THR A 2 -17.70 -1.10 2.87
C THR A 2 -18.08 -0.82 1.43
N PHE A 3 -17.56 -1.62 0.49
CA PHE A 3 -17.81 -1.46 -0.93
C PHE A 3 -18.30 -2.76 -1.55
N GLU A 4 -19.23 -2.64 -2.52
CA GLU A 4 -19.57 -3.72 -3.41
C GLU A 4 -18.71 -3.62 -4.67
N VAL A 5 -18.13 -4.73 -5.11
CA VAL A 5 -17.20 -4.75 -6.23
C VAL A 5 -17.55 -5.84 -7.23
N LEU A 6 -17.91 -5.42 -8.47
CA LEU A 6 -17.98 -6.28 -9.66
C LEU A 6 -18.63 -7.66 -9.45
N GLY A 7 -19.83 -7.68 -8.85
CA GLY A 7 -20.56 -8.92 -8.62
C GLY A 7 -20.11 -9.73 -7.41
N ARG A 8 -19.13 -9.24 -6.67
CA ARG A 8 -18.78 -9.78 -5.36
C ARG A 8 -19.71 -9.18 -4.33
N ASP A 9 -19.86 -9.87 -3.21
CA ASP A 9 -20.76 -9.41 -2.19
C ASP A 9 -20.33 -8.09 -1.59
N ILE A 10 -19.27 -8.06 -0.82
CA ILE A 10 -18.87 -6.84 -0.12
C ILE A 10 -17.40 -6.94 0.26
N ILE A 11 -16.68 -5.84 0.13
CA ILE A 11 -15.32 -5.72 0.67
C ILE A 11 -15.37 -4.73 1.82
N GLN A 12 -14.90 -5.16 2.98
CA GLN A 12 -14.70 -4.26 4.11
C GLN A 12 -13.37 -3.56 3.98
N PHE A 13 -13.39 -2.24 4.07
CA PHE A 13 -12.21 -1.42 3.96
C PHE A 13 -11.97 -0.67 5.26
N ASN A 14 -10.81 -0.88 5.88
CA ASN A 14 -10.42 -0.23 7.12
C ASN A 14 -9.26 0.71 6.88
N PHE A 15 -9.41 1.94 7.31
CA PHE A 15 -8.36 2.94 7.20
C PHE A 15 -8.03 3.46 8.59
N ASN A 16 -6.77 3.33 9.01
CA ASN A 16 -6.30 3.79 10.30
C ASN A 16 -5.12 4.74 10.13
N ASN A 17 -5.30 5.97 10.57
CA ASN A 17 -4.24 6.97 10.53
C ASN A 17 -3.86 7.31 11.98
N ASN A 18 -2.70 6.85 12.39
CA ASN A 18 -2.16 7.07 13.74
C ASN A 18 -1.02 8.10 13.74
N VAL A 19 -1.01 8.97 12.75
CA VAL A 19 -0.05 10.05 12.68
C VAL A 19 -0.59 11.23 13.48
N THR A 20 0.17 11.67 14.48
CA THR A 20 -0.24 12.76 15.37
C THR A 20 0.34 14.10 14.96
N SER A 21 1.43 14.10 14.23
CA SER A 21 2.04 15.34 13.73
C SER A 21 1.42 15.73 12.40
N GLU A 22 1.49 17.01 12.09
CA GLU A 22 1.10 17.48 10.76
C GLU A 22 2.11 16.98 9.73
N LEU A 23 1.62 16.33 8.69
CA LEU A 23 2.44 15.83 7.61
C LEU A 23 2.07 16.50 6.31
N SER A 24 3.10 16.91 5.59
CA SER A 24 2.94 17.31 4.20
C SER A 24 4.00 16.62 3.38
N PHE A 25 3.66 16.27 2.16
CA PHE A 25 4.59 15.66 1.22
C PHE A 25 4.75 16.56 0.01
N SER A 26 5.93 16.50 -0.61
CA SER A 26 6.07 17.05 -1.95
C SER A 26 5.09 16.36 -2.89
N SER A 27 4.75 17.03 -4.00
CA SER A 27 3.81 16.47 -4.98
C SER A 27 4.29 15.11 -5.49
N ILE A 28 5.58 14.95 -5.75
CA ILE A 28 6.14 13.70 -6.26
C ILE A 28 6.01 12.59 -5.21
N LYS A 29 6.36 12.88 -3.96
CA LYS A 29 6.27 11.90 -2.89
C LYS A 29 4.82 11.46 -2.66
N GLY A 30 3.91 12.41 -2.57
CA GLY A 30 2.50 12.12 -2.35
C GLY A 30 1.88 11.30 -3.47
N VAL A 31 2.15 11.66 -4.72
CA VAL A 31 1.63 10.94 -5.88
C VAL A 31 2.18 9.52 -5.93
N ASN A 32 3.47 9.33 -5.69
CA ASN A 32 4.06 8.00 -5.75
C ASN A 32 3.50 7.08 -4.66
N ILE A 33 3.37 7.58 -3.44
CA ILE A 33 2.76 6.82 -2.34
C ILE A 33 1.32 6.46 -2.68
N PHE A 34 0.54 7.43 -3.14
CA PHE A 34 -0.86 7.20 -3.52
C PHE A 34 -0.98 6.11 -4.59
N ARG A 35 -0.14 6.16 -5.61
CA ARG A 35 -0.18 5.18 -6.70
C ARG A 35 0.17 3.77 -6.22
N VAL A 36 1.11 3.65 -5.29
CA VAL A 36 1.45 2.34 -4.73
C VAL A 36 0.31 1.77 -3.89
N ILE A 37 -0.32 2.60 -3.07
CA ILE A 37 -1.49 2.17 -2.29
C ILE A 37 -2.61 1.72 -3.23
N GLN A 38 -2.88 2.50 -4.27
CA GLN A 38 -3.91 2.19 -5.25
C GLN A 38 -3.65 0.86 -5.94
N GLU A 39 -2.40 0.62 -6.36
CA GLU A 39 -2.02 -0.63 -7.01
C GLU A 39 -2.16 -1.82 -6.05
N GLY A 40 -1.76 -1.65 -4.79
CA GLY A 40 -1.93 -2.68 -3.78
C GLY A 40 -3.39 -3.06 -3.57
N ILE A 41 -4.27 -2.08 -3.47
CA ILE A 41 -5.70 -2.31 -3.33
C ILE A 41 -6.26 -3.01 -4.57
N ASN A 42 -5.88 -2.55 -5.76
CA ASN A 42 -6.32 -3.18 -7.00
C ASN A 42 -5.91 -4.65 -7.08
N ASN A 43 -4.68 -4.97 -6.69
CA ASN A 43 -4.20 -6.35 -6.68
C ASN A 43 -5.00 -7.20 -5.69
N SER A 44 -5.31 -6.67 -4.53
CA SER A 44 -6.11 -7.37 -3.53
C SER A 44 -7.51 -7.70 -4.07
N ILE A 45 -8.10 -6.79 -4.80
CA ILE A 45 -9.43 -6.97 -5.39
C ILE A 45 -9.39 -7.97 -6.56
N LYS A 46 -8.43 -7.79 -7.47
CA LYS A 46 -8.42 -8.55 -8.73
C LYS A 46 -7.84 -9.96 -8.59
N TYR A 47 -6.78 -10.11 -7.80
CA TYR A 47 -6.00 -11.33 -7.79
C TYR A 47 -6.06 -12.10 -6.48
N ALA A 48 -6.25 -11.41 -5.37
CA ALA A 48 -6.26 -12.06 -4.06
C ALA A 48 -7.65 -12.41 -3.56
N ASN A 49 -8.69 -11.92 -4.22
CA ASN A 49 -10.08 -12.20 -3.86
C ASN A 49 -10.39 -11.83 -2.42
N ALA A 50 -9.82 -10.74 -1.96
CA ALA A 50 -9.93 -10.31 -0.57
C ALA A 50 -11.35 -9.86 -0.23
N THR A 51 -11.76 -10.12 1.01
CA THR A 51 -13.00 -9.58 1.56
C THR A 51 -12.75 -8.46 2.56
N GLU A 52 -11.53 -8.30 2.99
CA GLU A 52 -11.13 -7.25 3.91
C GLU A 52 -9.78 -6.70 3.51
N ILE A 53 -9.70 -5.38 3.39
CA ILE A 53 -8.47 -4.66 3.05
C ILE A 53 -8.28 -3.58 4.09
N SER A 54 -7.07 -3.44 4.62
CA SER A 54 -6.76 -2.39 5.57
C SER A 54 -5.55 -1.57 5.12
N VAL A 55 -5.59 -0.28 5.42
CA VAL A 55 -4.47 0.63 5.22
C VAL A 55 -4.18 1.28 6.57
N ASN A 56 -2.98 1.10 7.07
CA ASN A 56 -2.53 1.66 8.33
C ASN A 56 -1.36 2.59 8.10
N ILE A 57 -1.45 3.80 8.65
CA ILE A 57 -0.38 4.77 8.60
C ILE A 57 0.07 5.05 10.02
N THR A 58 1.36 4.85 10.27
CA THR A 58 1.99 5.12 11.56
C THR A 58 3.23 5.96 11.35
N GLU A 59 3.71 6.56 12.42
CA GLU A 59 4.94 7.32 12.36
C GLU A 59 5.91 6.87 13.46
N SER A 60 7.19 6.97 13.15
CA SER A 60 8.29 6.92 14.10
C SER A 60 9.01 8.27 14.02
N ASP A 61 10.10 8.46 14.76
CA ASP A 61 10.73 9.77 14.90
C ASP A 61 10.99 10.51 13.58
N SER A 62 11.55 9.83 12.61
CA SER A 62 11.91 10.43 11.33
C SER A 62 11.23 9.80 10.12
N LYS A 63 10.42 8.77 10.34
CA LYS A 63 9.86 7.95 9.26
C LYS A 63 8.34 7.92 9.32
N ILE A 64 7.75 7.71 8.15
CA ILE A 64 6.35 7.35 7.97
C ILE A 64 6.30 5.90 7.50
N ASN A 65 5.43 5.12 8.11
CA ASN A 65 5.21 3.72 7.74
C ASN A 65 3.78 3.55 7.25
N ILE A 66 3.63 2.96 6.09
CA ILE A 66 2.32 2.70 5.49
C ILE A 66 2.23 1.21 5.25
N GLU A 67 1.14 0.60 5.72
CA GLU A 67 0.91 -0.82 5.52
C GLU A 67 -0.42 -1.02 4.82
N VAL A 68 -0.40 -1.75 3.70
CA VAL A 68 -1.61 -2.16 2.99
C VAL A 68 -1.69 -3.67 3.12
N ALA A 69 -2.73 -4.15 3.79
CA ALA A 69 -2.89 -5.57 4.08
C ALA A 69 -4.25 -6.07 3.61
N ASP A 70 -4.32 -7.30 3.16
CA ASP A 70 -5.56 -7.97 2.84
C ASP A 70 -5.61 -9.37 3.40
N ASN A 71 -6.82 -9.91 3.50
CA ASN A 71 -7.08 -11.26 3.98
C ASN A 71 -7.38 -12.24 2.84
N GLY A 72 -6.97 -11.91 1.63
CA GLY A 72 -7.27 -12.73 0.46
C GLY A 72 -6.48 -14.03 0.40
N SER A 73 -6.55 -14.67 -0.76
CA SER A 73 -5.84 -15.94 -0.99
C SER A 73 -4.34 -15.76 -1.19
N GLY A 74 -3.87 -14.52 -1.24
CA GLY A 74 -2.50 -14.23 -1.61
C GLY A 74 -2.28 -14.43 -3.11
N PHE A 75 -1.08 -14.18 -3.55
CA PHE A 75 -0.68 -14.41 -4.93
C PHE A 75 0.81 -14.72 -4.98
N ASP A 76 1.23 -15.32 -6.08
CA ASP A 76 2.66 -15.54 -6.35
C ASP A 76 3.24 -14.22 -6.88
N ILE A 77 4.13 -13.62 -6.11
CA ILE A 77 4.75 -12.34 -6.49
C ILE A 77 5.60 -12.44 -7.76
N ASN A 78 5.96 -13.65 -8.17
CA ASN A 78 6.70 -13.90 -9.41
C ASN A 78 5.77 -14.23 -10.58
N SER A 79 4.45 -14.17 -10.37
CA SER A 79 3.48 -14.50 -11.40
C SER A 79 3.42 -13.44 -12.48
N THR A 80 3.35 -13.88 -13.72
CA THR A 80 3.17 -12.98 -14.87
C THR A 80 1.76 -12.38 -14.90
N GLU A 81 0.79 -12.95 -14.18
CA GLU A 81 -0.56 -12.41 -14.12
C GLU A 81 -0.62 -11.03 -13.48
N LEU A 82 0.35 -10.71 -12.61
CA LEU A 82 0.44 -9.40 -11.98
C LEU A 82 0.99 -8.33 -12.93
N GLY A 83 1.52 -8.75 -14.07
CA GLY A 83 2.13 -7.83 -15.03
C GLY A 83 3.30 -7.09 -14.42
N ASN A 84 3.36 -5.78 -14.67
CA ASN A 84 4.46 -4.93 -14.19
C ASN A 84 4.12 -4.19 -12.89
N GLY A 85 3.00 -4.53 -12.24
CA GLY A 85 2.52 -3.79 -11.08
C GLY A 85 3.52 -3.73 -9.93
N LEU A 86 4.09 -4.88 -9.56
CA LEU A 86 5.05 -4.95 -8.46
C LEU A 86 6.33 -4.19 -8.78
N GLU A 87 6.82 -4.33 -10.00
CA GLU A 87 8.00 -3.61 -10.46
C GLU A 87 7.77 -2.11 -10.48
N ASN A 88 6.59 -1.68 -10.91
CA ASN A 88 6.22 -0.26 -10.91
C ASN A 88 6.12 0.30 -9.50
N MET A 89 5.59 -0.46 -8.55
CA MET A 89 5.57 -0.05 -7.15
C MET A 89 6.98 0.19 -6.63
N GLN A 90 7.90 -0.72 -6.92
CA GLN A 90 9.29 -0.60 -6.50
C GLN A 90 9.93 0.67 -7.08
N LYS A 91 9.74 0.92 -8.37
CA LYS A 91 10.26 2.12 -9.02
C LYS A 91 9.72 3.41 -8.40
N ARG A 92 8.43 3.44 -8.11
CA ARG A 92 7.81 4.63 -7.52
C ARG A 92 8.35 4.95 -6.14
N ILE A 93 8.60 3.92 -5.34
CA ILE A 93 9.16 4.11 -4.00
C ILE A 93 10.64 4.45 -4.07
N ASP A 94 11.38 3.86 -5.01
CA ASP A 94 12.78 4.22 -5.25
C ASP A 94 12.94 5.69 -5.63
N GLU A 95 12.01 6.23 -6.42
CA GLU A 95 12.04 7.65 -6.83
C GLU A 95 11.95 8.62 -5.65
N ILE A 96 11.36 8.19 -4.55
CA ILE A 96 11.21 9.03 -3.36
C ILE A 96 12.16 8.61 -2.24
N ASN A 97 13.16 7.79 -2.55
CA ASN A 97 14.16 7.27 -1.60
C ASN A 97 13.53 6.53 -0.42
N GLY A 98 12.39 5.90 -0.67
CA GLY A 98 11.72 5.07 0.32
C GLY A 98 12.12 3.61 0.19
N GLU A 99 11.53 2.80 1.06
CA GLU A 99 11.68 1.35 1.04
C GLU A 99 10.31 0.72 0.93
N ILE A 100 10.22 -0.38 0.20
CA ILE A 100 9.00 -1.16 0.07
C ILE A 100 9.30 -2.64 0.22
N SER A 101 8.44 -3.34 0.95
CA SER A 101 8.47 -4.79 1.02
C SER A 101 7.07 -5.33 0.73
N ILE A 102 7.01 -6.43 0.02
CA ILE A 102 5.76 -7.09 -0.34
C ILE A 102 5.87 -8.54 0.08
N HIS A 103 4.95 -8.97 0.93
CA HIS A 103 4.89 -10.35 1.40
C HIS A 103 3.51 -10.91 1.10
N SER A 104 3.47 -12.02 0.38
CA SER A 104 2.22 -12.69 0.02
C SER A 104 2.41 -14.20 0.16
N GLU A 105 1.48 -14.84 0.86
CA GLU A 105 1.48 -16.28 1.04
C GLU A 105 0.13 -16.84 0.63
N ASN A 106 0.14 -18.05 0.06
CA ASN A 106 -1.09 -18.74 -0.30
C ASN A 106 -2.02 -18.88 0.90
N ASN A 107 -3.26 -18.42 0.74
CA ASN A 107 -4.33 -18.49 1.74
C ASN A 107 -4.07 -17.70 3.02
N LYS A 108 -3.09 -16.80 3.03
CA LYS A 108 -2.76 -15.96 4.20
C LYS A 108 -2.83 -14.47 3.92
N GLY A 109 -3.12 -14.08 2.68
CA GLY A 109 -3.23 -12.69 2.30
C GLY A 109 -1.90 -12.06 1.90
N THR A 110 -1.93 -10.75 1.76
CA THR A 110 -0.78 -9.97 1.29
C THR A 110 -0.59 -8.77 2.19
N ILE A 111 0.68 -8.44 2.45
CA ILE A 111 1.06 -7.25 3.20
C ILE A 111 2.10 -6.48 2.39
N ILE A 112 1.80 -5.21 2.12
CA ILE A 112 2.72 -4.27 1.49
C ILE A 112 3.11 -3.26 2.56
N LYS A 113 4.40 -3.08 2.78
CA LYS A 113 4.93 -2.10 3.74
C LYS A 113 5.79 -1.09 3.03
N ILE A 114 5.49 0.17 3.23
CA ILE A 114 6.24 1.30 2.68
C ILE A 114 6.79 2.09 3.84
N THR A 115 8.06 2.46 3.76
CA THR A 115 8.71 3.33 4.74
C THR A 115 9.40 4.45 3.99
N CYS A 116 9.16 5.68 4.40
CA CYS A 116 9.83 6.84 3.84
C CYS A 116 10.08 7.89 4.92
N ASP A 117 10.97 8.82 4.61
CA ASP A 117 11.27 9.91 5.53
C ASP A 117 10.11 10.90 5.62
N LYS A 118 9.91 11.43 6.81
CA LYS A 118 9.04 12.59 6.98
C LYS A 118 9.62 13.77 6.23
N ASN A 119 8.74 14.60 5.67
CA ASN A 119 9.21 15.86 5.09
C ASN A 119 9.81 16.75 6.15
N ARG A 120 10.91 17.38 5.78
CA ARG A 120 11.53 18.42 6.60
C ARG A 120 10.99 19.76 6.15
N THR A 121 10.45 20.53 7.07
CA THR A 121 9.87 21.83 6.76
C THR A 121 10.89 22.87 6.31
N ASN A 122 12.14 22.65 6.64
CA ASN A 122 13.23 23.58 6.31
C ASN A 122 14.16 23.05 5.21
N VAL A 123 13.71 22.08 4.45
CA VAL A 123 14.48 21.57 3.32
C VAL A 123 14.38 22.55 2.19
N VAL A 124 15.52 22.91 1.71
CA VAL A 124 15.65 23.89 0.63
C VAL A 124 16.08 23.19 -0.64
#